data_da0d32b84a127722d330028ab726b88a
#
_entry.id   da0d32b84a127722d330028ab726b88a
#
_cell.length_a   1.000
_cell.length_b   1.000
_cell.length_c   1.000
_cell.angle_alpha   90.00
_cell.angle_beta   90.00
_cell.angle_gamma   90.00
#
_symmetry.space_group_name_H-M   'P 1'
#
loop_
_entity.id
_entity.type
_entity.pdbx_description
1 polymer ?
#
loop_
_entity_poly.entity_id
_entity_poly.type
_entity_poly.pdbx_seq_one_letter_code
_entity_poly.pdbx_strand_id
1 'polypeptide(L)'
;YSGDGGYSPQFREIGDYFQGFDLAIMENGQYNTSWAQIHMMPEEVAQATMDLQAKMLLPVHCGKFALSPHHWQDPFERIYTASQNKSYKLLTPLLGETVFLDQNNQQFNKWWTTIS
;
A
#
# COMPACT_ATOMS: atom_id res chain seq x y z
N TYR A 1 -0.51 11.11 -1.16
CA TYR A 1 -1.72 10.28 -1.14
C TYR A 1 -2.21 10.01 -2.55
N SER A 2 -2.40 8.74 -2.90
CA SER A 2 -2.75 8.34 -4.27
C SER A 2 -4.22 8.62 -4.64
N GLY A 3 -5.11 8.71 -3.67
CA GLY A 3 -6.53 8.64 -3.97
C GLY A 3 -6.89 7.28 -4.59
N ASP A 4 -8.03 7.21 -5.25
CA ASP A 4 -8.50 5.99 -5.93
C ASP A 4 -8.09 6.06 -7.39
N GLY A 5 -6.97 5.43 -7.74
CA GLY A 5 -6.46 5.45 -9.11
C GLY A 5 -5.78 4.14 -9.48
N GLY A 6 -5.84 3.78 -10.75
CA GLY A 6 -5.11 2.63 -11.27
C GLY A 6 -3.62 2.93 -11.42
N TYR A 7 -2.85 1.89 -11.70
CA TYR A 7 -1.42 2.03 -11.96
C TYR A 7 -1.18 2.74 -13.29
N SER A 8 -0.22 3.67 -13.30
CA SER A 8 0.18 4.37 -14.51
C SER A 8 1.64 4.81 -14.43
N PRO A 9 2.27 5.16 -15.58
CA PRO A 9 3.63 5.69 -15.59
C PRO A 9 3.79 7.02 -14.87
N GLN A 10 2.70 7.71 -14.55
CA GLN A 10 2.74 8.99 -13.83
C GLN A 10 3.41 8.89 -12.46
N PHE A 11 3.33 7.73 -11.79
CA PHE A 11 3.99 7.55 -10.51
C PHE A 11 5.50 7.73 -10.61
N ARG A 12 6.11 7.22 -11.69
CA ARG A 12 7.54 7.41 -11.92
C ARG A 12 7.87 8.86 -12.23
N GLU A 13 7.05 9.51 -13.03
CA GLU A 13 7.24 10.93 -13.36
C GLU A 13 7.18 11.81 -12.10
N ILE A 14 6.22 11.54 -11.22
CA ILE A 14 6.07 12.26 -9.96
C ILE A 14 7.27 11.99 -9.05
N GLY A 15 7.68 10.73 -8.94
CA GLY A 15 8.85 10.37 -8.12
C GLY A 15 10.12 11.04 -8.60
N ASP A 16 10.35 11.06 -9.91
CA ASP A 16 11.53 11.71 -10.50
C ASP A 16 11.48 13.23 -10.30
N TYR A 17 10.31 13.84 -10.46
CA TYR A 17 10.17 15.29 -10.31
C TYR A 17 10.45 15.75 -8.88
N PHE A 18 9.90 15.06 -7.88
CA PHE A 18 10.07 15.42 -6.47
C PHE A 18 11.26 14.74 -5.79
N GLN A 19 11.97 13.84 -6.49
CA GLN A 19 13.12 13.09 -5.96
C GLN A 19 12.77 12.26 -4.72
N GLY A 20 11.57 11.70 -4.70
CA GLY A 20 11.11 10.80 -3.65
C GLY A 20 10.20 11.44 -2.61
N PHE A 21 9.71 10.61 -1.70
CA PHE A 21 8.77 10.99 -0.64
C PHE A 21 9.11 10.26 0.64
N ASP A 22 8.81 10.88 1.78
CA ASP A 22 8.96 10.22 3.07
C ASP A 22 7.92 9.13 3.28
N LEU A 23 6.70 9.34 2.78
CA LEU A 23 5.59 8.44 2.96
C LEU A 23 4.69 8.44 1.72
N ALA A 24 4.33 7.26 1.24
CA ALA A 24 3.27 7.08 0.25
C ALA A 24 2.08 6.43 0.95
N ILE A 25 0.93 7.08 0.87
CA ILE A 25 -0.36 6.55 1.33
C ILE A 25 -1.11 6.12 0.08
N MET A 26 -1.25 4.81 -0.11
CA MET A 26 -1.72 4.25 -1.38
C MET A 26 -2.95 3.38 -1.16
N GLU A 27 -3.90 3.47 -2.08
CA GLU A 27 -5.04 2.54 -2.06
C GLU A 27 -4.56 1.10 -2.28
N ASN A 28 -5.19 0.13 -1.61
CA ASN A 28 -4.78 -1.27 -1.67
C ASN A 28 -5.94 -2.23 -1.40
N GLY A 29 -7.18 -1.85 -1.63
CA GLY A 29 -8.27 -2.66 -1.11
C GLY A 29 -9.38 -3.03 -2.06
N GLN A 30 -9.62 -2.25 -3.09
CA GLN A 30 -10.81 -2.42 -3.92
C GLN A 30 -10.45 -2.79 -5.36
N TYR A 31 -9.45 -3.66 -5.50
CA TYR A 31 -9.00 -4.11 -6.82
C TYR A 31 -9.91 -5.20 -7.40
N ASN A 32 -10.03 -5.17 -8.71
CA ASN A 32 -10.69 -6.19 -9.52
C ASN A 32 -10.14 -6.02 -10.94
N THR A 33 -10.03 -7.11 -11.69
CA THR A 33 -9.60 -7.03 -13.10
C THR A 33 -10.48 -6.11 -13.93
N SER A 34 -11.78 -6.02 -13.60
CA SER A 34 -12.73 -5.11 -14.24
C SER A 34 -12.50 -3.63 -13.88
N TRP A 35 -11.72 -3.35 -12.83
CA TRP A 35 -11.49 -2.00 -12.31
C TRP A 35 -10.02 -1.58 -12.40
N ALA A 36 -9.25 -2.20 -13.29
CA ALA A 36 -7.81 -1.98 -13.38
C ALA A 36 -7.44 -0.51 -13.65
N GLN A 37 -8.31 0.26 -14.28
CA GLN A 37 -8.06 1.68 -14.58
C GLN A 37 -8.28 2.59 -13.37
N ILE A 38 -9.04 2.14 -12.38
CA ILE A 38 -9.43 2.97 -11.24
C ILE A 38 -8.92 2.43 -9.90
N HIS A 39 -8.47 1.19 -9.85
CA HIS A 39 -7.90 0.59 -8.63
C HIS A 39 -6.69 -0.27 -8.97
N MET A 40 -5.67 -0.19 -8.11
CA MET A 40 -4.44 -0.96 -8.27
C MET A 40 -4.55 -2.32 -7.59
N MET A 41 -3.96 -3.34 -8.22
CA MET A 41 -3.63 -4.59 -7.54
C MET A 41 -2.54 -4.34 -6.50
N PRO A 42 -2.46 -5.14 -5.41
CA PRO A 42 -1.41 -4.93 -4.41
C PRO A 42 0.01 -4.94 -4.98
N GLU A 43 0.28 -5.77 -5.97
CA GLU A 43 1.59 -5.82 -6.64
C GLU A 43 1.88 -4.52 -7.40
N GLU A 44 0.84 -3.89 -7.95
CA GLU A 44 0.96 -2.58 -8.60
C GLU A 44 1.17 -1.47 -7.58
N VAL A 45 0.55 -1.57 -6.39
CA VAL A 45 0.79 -0.64 -5.28
C VAL A 45 2.26 -0.68 -4.87
N ALA A 46 2.83 -1.87 -4.75
CA ALA A 46 4.25 -2.03 -4.44
C ALA A 46 5.13 -1.38 -5.53
N GLN A 47 4.81 -1.60 -6.79
CA GLN A 47 5.55 -1.00 -7.90
C GLN A 47 5.41 0.52 -7.91
N ALA A 48 4.21 1.04 -7.71
CA ALA A 48 3.97 2.48 -7.65
C ALA A 48 4.76 3.14 -6.51
N THR A 49 4.86 2.47 -5.36
CA THR A 49 5.64 2.96 -4.22
C THR A 49 7.12 3.06 -4.59
N MET A 50 7.65 2.07 -5.33
CA MET A 50 9.01 2.12 -5.85
C MET A 50 9.19 3.24 -6.87
N ASP A 51 8.23 3.38 -7.78
CA ASP A 51 8.25 4.43 -8.82
C ASP A 51 8.26 5.84 -8.19
N LEU A 52 7.51 6.03 -7.11
CA LEU A 52 7.48 7.27 -6.35
C LEU A 52 8.75 7.51 -5.54
N GLN A 53 9.62 6.52 -5.41
CA GLN A 53 10.82 6.58 -4.58
C GLN A 53 10.48 6.90 -3.12
N ALA A 54 9.39 6.34 -2.61
CA ALA A 54 8.94 6.55 -1.25
C ALA A 54 9.77 5.71 -0.27
N LYS A 55 9.99 6.24 0.92
CA LYS A 55 10.71 5.53 1.99
C LYS A 55 9.80 4.60 2.78
N MET A 56 8.52 4.93 2.86
CA MET A 56 7.52 4.16 3.60
C MET A 56 6.23 4.06 2.80
N LEU A 57 5.52 2.95 2.95
CA LEU A 57 4.21 2.72 2.34
C LEU A 57 3.18 2.44 3.42
N LEU A 58 2.09 3.22 3.43
CA LEU A 58 0.91 2.94 4.23
C LEU A 58 -0.23 2.55 3.28
N PRO A 59 -0.61 1.27 3.22
CA PRO A 59 -1.76 0.85 2.42
C PRO A 59 -3.06 1.25 3.12
N VAL A 60 -3.98 1.80 2.34
CA VAL A 60 -5.28 2.25 2.81
C VAL A 60 -6.39 1.75 1.89
N HIS A 61 -7.62 2.15 2.13
CA HIS A 61 -8.79 1.76 1.36
C HIS A 61 -9.04 0.25 1.44
N CYS A 62 -8.74 -0.33 2.60
CA CYS A 62 -8.83 -1.77 2.86
C CYS A 62 -9.11 -2.02 4.35
N GLY A 63 -9.57 -3.23 4.66
CA GLY A 63 -9.70 -3.70 6.04
C GLY A 63 -11.03 -3.39 6.73
N LYS A 64 -11.89 -2.54 6.16
CA LYS A 64 -13.18 -2.23 6.76
C LYS A 64 -14.34 -2.81 5.94
N PHE A 65 -14.34 -2.58 4.65
CA PHE A 65 -15.36 -3.10 3.74
C PHE A 65 -14.70 -3.86 2.60
N ALA A 66 -15.31 -4.96 2.17
CA ALA A 66 -14.93 -5.69 0.98
C ALA A 66 -15.97 -5.39 -0.11
N LEU A 67 -15.71 -4.40 -0.94
CA LEU A 67 -16.56 -4.06 -2.08
C LEU A 67 -16.24 -4.90 -3.32
N SER A 68 -15.03 -5.46 -3.36
CA SER A 68 -14.57 -6.36 -4.42
C SER A 68 -14.80 -7.83 -4.03
N PRO A 69 -14.78 -8.75 -5.01
CA PRO A 69 -15.05 -10.17 -4.75
C PRO A 69 -13.84 -10.94 -4.20
N HIS A 70 -12.99 -10.33 -3.39
CA HIS A 70 -11.91 -11.01 -2.68
C HIS A 70 -12.14 -10.96 -1.17
N HIS A 71 -11.46 -11.83 -0.41
CA HIS A 71 -11.52 -11.80 1.04
C HIS A 71 -10.92 -10.50 1.58
N TRP A 72 -11.41 -10.02 2.70
CA TRP A 72 -10.97 -8.74 3.27
C TRP A 72 -9.48 -8.76 3.68
N GLN A 73 -8.94 -9.94 4.01
CA GLN A 73 -7.52 -10.09 4.36
C GLN A 73 -6.61 -10.10 3.14
N ASP A 74 -7.13 -10.40 1.96
CA ASP A 74 -6.33 -10.58 0.74
C ASP A 74 -5.46 -9.37 0.40
N PRO A 75 -5.96 -8.12 0.49
CA PRO A 75 -5.11 -6.96 0.25
C PRO A 75 -3.88 -6.89 1.16
N PHE A 76 -4.05 -7.24 2.44
CA PHE A 76 -2.93 -7.21 3.40
C PHE A 76 -1.91 -8.31 3.11
N GLU A 77 -2.37 -9.54 2.86
CA GLU A 77 -1.45 -10.65 2.55
C GLU A 77 -0.67 -10.37 1.28
N ARG A 78 -1.33 -9.88 0.24
CA ARG A 78 -0.68 -9.63 -1.04
C ARG A 78 0.29 -8.47 -0.98
N ILE A 79 -0.06 -7.36 -0.31
CA ILE A 79 0.87 -6.23 -0.17
C ILE A 79 2.05 -6.60 0.73
N TYR A 80 1.82 -7.40 1.77
CA TYR A 80 2.90 -7.89 2.61
C TYR A 80 3.90 -8.71 1.78
N THR A 81 3.41 -9.66 0.99
CA THR A 81 4.26 -10.49 0.14
C THR A 81 4.99 -9.64 -0.92
N ALA A 82 4.27 -8.74 -1.59
CA ALA A 82 4.85 -7.90 -2.63
C ALA A 82 5.89 -6.92 -2.09
N SER A 83 5.81 -6.58 -0.81
CA SER A 83 6.71 -5.61 -0.17
C SER A 83 7.98 -6.24 0.41
N GLN A 84 8.09 -7.58 0.39
CA GLN A 84 9.29 -8.25 0.90
C GLN A 84 10.50 -7.90 0.03
N ASN A 85 11.63 -7.58 0.69
CA ASN A 85 12.90 -7.23 0.02
C ASN A 85 12.81 -5.97 -0.86
N LYS A 86 11.87 -5.08 -0.60
CA LYS A 86 11.77 -3.79 -1.28
C LYS A 86 12.52 -2.71 -0.50
N SER A 87 12.83 -1.60 -1.17
CA SER A 87 13.59 -0.50 -0.56
C SER A 87 12.77 0.35 0.40
N TYR A 88 11.46 0.22 0.40
CA TYR A 88 10.58 0.96 1.32
C TYR A 88 10.18 0.08 2.50
N LYS A 89 9.77 0.73 3.59
CA LYS A 89 9.21 0.05 4.76
C LYS A 89 7.68 0.01 4.65
N LEU A 90 7.10 -1.19 4.76
CA LEU A 90 5.65 -1.36 4.81
C LEU A 90 5.12 -1.07 6.22
N LEU A 91 4.11 -0.22 6.30
CA LEU A 91 3.45 0.14 7.56
C LEU A 91 2.07 -0.53 7.60
N THR A 92 1.86 -1.41 8.58
CA THR A 92 0.59 -2.11 8.76
C THR A 92 0.07 -1.92 10.18
N PRO A 93 -0.22 -0.67 10.58
CA PRO A 93 -0.69 -0.42 11.93
C PRO A 93 -2.09 -1.00 12.15
N LEU A 94 -2.34 -1.48 13.37
CA LEU A 94 -3.69 -1.75 13.81
C LEU A 94 -4.44 -0.42 13.92
N LEU A 95 -5.75 -0.44 13.71
CA LEU A 95 -6.56 0.77 13.81
C LEU A 95 -6.36 1.44 15.17
N GLY A 96 -5.95 2.71 15.15
CA GLY A 96 -5.63 3.48 16.35
C GLY A 96 -4.19 3.38 16.82
N GLU A 97 -3.38 2.50 16.22
CA GLU A 97 -1.96 2.41 16.56
C GLU A 97 -1.19 3.61 16.02
N THR A 98 -0.33 4.20 16.86
CA THR A 98 0.51 5.33 16.46
C THR A 98 1.65 4.85 15.56
N VAL A 99 1.87 5.55 14.46
CA VAL A 99 2.99 5.32 13.55
C VAL A 99 3.99 6.45 13.70
N PHE A 100 5.26 6.12 13.91
CA PHE A 100 6.34 7.09 14.03
C PHE A 100 7.16 7.12 12.73
N LEU A 101 7.00 8.17 11.94
CA LEU A 101 7.66 8.26 10.64
C LEU A 101 9.16 8.50 10.74
N ASP A 102 9.63 8.99 11.88
CA ASP A 102 11.04 9.26 12.16
C ASP A 102 11.78 8.08 12.80
N GLN A 103 11.10 6.93 12.98
CA GLN A 103 11.67 5.73 13.59
C GLN A 103 11.69 4.58 12.59
N ASN A 104 12.88 4.09 12.26
CA ASN A 104 13.04 2.99 11.30
C ASN A 104 12.87 1.61 11.92
N ASN A 105 12.83 1.52 13.25
CA ASN A 105 12.80 0.24 13.98
C ASN A 105 11.42 -0.15 14.50
N GLN A 106 10.39 0.63 14.22
CA GLN A 106 9.03 0.27 14.63
C GLN A 106 8.57 -0.97 13.86
N GLN A 107 8.05 -1.96 14.60
CA GLN A 107 7.57 -3.21 14.03
C GLN A 107 6.04 -3.22 14.01
N PHE A 108 5.47 -3.88 13.00
CA PHE A 108 4.03 -4.04 12.87
C PHE A 108 3.69 -5.52 12.79
N ASN A 109 2.62 -5.92 13.48
CA ASN A 109 2.14 -7.30 13.48
C ASN A 109 1.28 -7.56 12.25
N LYS A 110 1.23 -8.82 11.83
CA LYS A 110 0.27 -9.28 10.81
C LYS A 110 -1.09 -9.51 11.47
N TRP A 111 -1.68 -8.46 12.00
CA TRP A 111 -2.89 -8.55 12.83
C TRP A 111 -4.08 -9.13 12.08
N TRP A 112 -4.12 -8.97 10.76
CA TRP A 112 -5.22 -9.52 9.94
C TRP A 112 -5.24 -11.06 9.91
N THR A 113 -4.17 -11.71 10.29
CA THR A 113 -4.11 -13.17 10.33
C THR A 113 -4.79 -13.76 11.57
N THR A 114 -5.03 -12.96 12.60
CA THR A 114 -5.62 -13.39 13.87
C THR A 114 -7.11 -13.07 13.99
N ILE A 115 -7.68 -12.41 13.01
CA ILE A 115 -9.09 -12.00 12.98
C ILE A 115 -9.79 -12.82 11.90
N SER A 116 -10.84 -13.52 12.28
CA SER A 116 -11.61 -14.35 11.36
C SER A 116 -12.68 -13.57 10.58
#